data_d76cc940819306c43a9d0b0334713708
#
_entry.id   d76cc940819306c43a9d0b0334713708
#
_cell.length_a   1.000
_cell.length_b   1.000
_cell.length_c   1.000
_cell.angle_alpha   90.00
_cell.angle_beta   90.00
_cell.angle_gamma   90.00
#
_symmetry.space_group_name_H-M   'P 1'
#
loop_
_entity.id
_entity.type
_entity.pdbx_description
1 polymer ?
#
loop_
_entity_poly.entity_id
_entity_poly.type
_entity_poly.pdbx_seq_one_letter_code
_entity_poly.pdbx_strand_id
1 'polypeptide(L)'
;NFTSYITKDGRFIFPGGYDLKQFAQQEENTAAASQSAEIPKSDQPSAQLFLMSFCPYGNQAEEIMMPVAELLKNSINIEPHYIVSKVGDEYQSLHGEQELNQDVRELCVYKYQPEKFWAFLKQINQDCTAEDADACWKGAASKIGVNINQISNCEKNEKNALLDAEIALTEKYGVGGSPTLLINETTYQGGRSEEAYKQAICGAFNQAPQECNTVLGEATDQTTASGGCQ
;
A
#
# COMPACT_ATOMS: atom_id res chain seq x y z
N ASN A 1 -13.68 35.15 -18.95
CA ASN A 1 -15.03 35.16 -18.40
C ASN A 1 -15.18 34.01 -17.46
N PHE A 2 -15.54 34.33 -16.19
CA PHE A 2 -15.86 33.31 -15.19
C PHE A 2 -17.38 33.23 -15.06
N THR A 3 -17.93 32.02 -15.05
CA THR A 3 -19.34 31.79 -14.80
C THR A 3 -19.49 31.30 -13.35
N SER A 4 -20.25 32.05 -12.57
CA SER A 4 -20.61 31.66 -11.20
C SER A 4 -22.09 31.36 -11.13
N TYR A 5 -22.47 30.44 -10.27
CA TYR A 5 -23.85 30.04 -10.04
C TYR A 5 -24.27 30.47 -8.63
N ILE A 6 -25.50 30.98 -8.50
CA ILE A 6 -26.06 31.37 -7.21
C ILE A 6 -27.35 30.57 -7.00
N THR A 7 -27.56 30.05 -5.79
CA THR A 7 -28.84 29.40 -5.43
C THR A 7 -29.99 30.40 -5.54
N LYS A 8 -31.18 29.92 -5.86
CA LYS A 8 -32.36 30.76 -6.10
C LYS A 8 -32.75 31.60 -4.87
N ASP A 9 -32.37 31.16 -3.68
CA ASP A 9 -32.56 31.86 -2.40
C ASP A 9 -31.40 32.86 -2.09
N GLY A 10 -30.39 32.96 -2.95
CA GLY A 10 -29.27 33.87 -2.82
C GLY A 10 -28.28 33.53 -1.69
N ARG A 11 -28.39 32.36 -1.07
CA ARG A 11 -27.62 32.02 0.11
C ARG A 11 -26.23 31.41 -0.19
N PHE A 12 -26.08 30.75 -1.38
CA PHE A 12 -24.83 30.12 -1.75
C PHE A 12 -24.38 30.57 -3.13
N ILE A 13 -23.07 30.81 -3.27
CA ILE A 13 -22.41 31.09 -4.53
C ILE A 13 -21.40 29.96 -4.83
N PHE A 14 -21.43 29.46 -6.07
CA PHE A 14 -20.49 28.46 -6.57
C PHE A 14 -19.62 29.10 -7.63
N PRO A 15 -18.29 29.22 -7.41
CA PRO A 15 -17.39 29.89 -8.35
C PRO A 15 -17.15 29.12 -9.64
N GLY A 16 -17.75 27.94 -9.79
CA GLY A 16 -17.71 27.13 -11.01
C GLY A 16 -18.81 26.07 -11.00
N GLY A 17 -19.06 25.46 -12.13
CA GLY A 17 -19.97 24.32 -12.26
C GLY A 17 -19.42 23.33 -13.26
N TYR A 18 -19.64 22.06 -13.01
CA TYR A 18 -19.33 20.97 -13.94
C TYR A 18 -20.59 20.59 -14.71
N ASP A 19 -20.47 20.40 -16.02
CA ASP A 19 -21.54 19.81 -16.81
C ASP A 19 -21.62 18.31 -16.50
N LEU A 20 -22.63 17.91 -15.75
CA LEU A 20 -22.82 16.52 -15.34
C LEU A 20 -22.96 15.56 -16.52
N LYS A 21 -23.39 16.03 -17.70
CA LYS A 21 -23.43 15.20 -18.91
C LYS A 21 -22.03 14.98 -19.48
N GLN A 22 -21.19 16.01 -19.46
CA GLN A 22 -19.79 15.87 -19.86
C GLN A 22 -19.02 15.03 -18.84
N PHE A 23 -19.31 15.18 -17.55
CA PHE A 23 -18.73 14.38 -16.50
C PHE A 23 -19.09 12.89 -16.64
N ALA A 24 -20.37 12.57 -16.86
CA ALA A 24 -20.83 11.20 -17.11
C ALA A 24 -20.23 10.59 -18.39
N GLN A 25 -20.09 11.37 -19.47
CA GLN A 25 -19.40 10.93 -20.68
C GLN A 25 -17.90 10.75 -20.50
N GLN A 26 -17.30 11.52 -19.60
CA GLN A 26 -15.89 11.40 -19.25
C GLN A 26 -15.67 10.17 -18.35
N GLU A 27 -16.58 9.86 -17.45
CA GLU A 27 -16.59 8.61 -16.68
C GLU A 27 -16.78 7.39 -17.58
N GLU A 28 -17.72 7.41 -18.54
CA GLU A 28 -17.88 6.34 -19.52
C GLU A 28 -16.65 6.16 -20.42
N ASN A 29 -16.01 7.25 -20.84
CA ASN A 29 -14.77 7.21 -21.61
C ASN A 29 -13.57 6.81 -20.74
N THR A 30 -13.55 7.17 -19.45
CA THR A 30 -12.50 6.76 -18.52
C THR A 30 -12.70 5.29 -18.09
N ALA A 31 -13.95 4.84 -17.93
CA ALA A 31 -14.27 3.43 -17.72
C ALA A 31 -13.95 2.58 -18.96
N ALA A 32 -14.12 3.11 -20.17
CA ALA A 32 -13.71 2.44 -21.41
C ALA A 32 -12.18 2.49 -21.65
N ALA A 33 -11.49 3.51 -21.10
CA ALA A 33 -10.02 3.60 -21.11
C ALA A 33 -9.36 2.89 -19.92
N SER A 34 -10.08 2.65 -18.85
CA SER A 34 -9.74 1.71 -17.78
C SER A 34 -10.09 0.27 -18.20
N GLN A 35 -9.61 -0.19 -19.34
CA GLN A 35 -9.28 -1.60 -19.45
C GLN A 35 -8.22 -1.81 -18.37
N SER A 36 -8.62 -2.37 -17.21
CA SER A 36 -7.68 -2.89 -16.23
C SER A 36 -6.68 -3.73 -17.03
N ALA A 37 -5.42 -3.30 -17.06
CA ALA A 37 -4.40 -4.04 -17.77
C ALA A 37 -4.50 -5.47 -17.23
N GLU A 38 -4.74 -6.43 -18.13
CA GLU A 38 -4.86 -7.83 -17.75
C GLU A 38 -3.55 -8.23 -17.09
N ILE A 39 -3.60 -8.69 -15.85
CA ILE A 39 -2.40 -9.10 -15.11
C ILE A 39 -1.82 -10.31 -15.87
N PRO A 40 -0.60 -10.20 -16.41
CA PRO A 40 0.01 -11.30 -17.14
C PRO A 40 0.24 -12.49 -16.22
N LYS A 41 0.11 -13.71 -16.75
CA LYS A 41 0.38 -14.93 -15.99
C LYS A 41 1.85 -15.30 -16.02
N SER A 42 2.33 -15.93 -14.93
CA SER A 42 3.70 -16.40 -14.76
C SER A 42 3.72 -17.74 -14.03
N ASP A 43 4.77 -18.52 -14.23
CA ASP A 43 5.03 -19.72 -13.40
C ASP A 43 5.47 -19.33 -11.99
N GLN A 44 6.09 -18.15 -11.86
CA GLN A 44 6.51 -17.54 -10.60
C GLN A 44 6.06 -16.09 -10.59
N PRO A 45 4.80 -15.82 -10.22
CA PRO A 45 4.32 -14.45 -10.17
C PRO A 45 5.01 -13.67 -9.05
N SER A 46 5.06 -12.35 -9.21
CA SER A 46 5.48 -11.40 -8.18
C SER A 46 4.27 -10.65 -7.64
N ALA A 47 4.30 -10.31 -6.35
CA ALA A 47 3.35 -9.41 -5.72
C ALA A 47 4.11 -8.38 -4.87
N GLN A 48 3.91 -7.10 -5.15
CA GLN A 48 4.60 -6.00 -4.51
C GLN A 48 3.56 -5.03 -3.95
N LEU A 49 3.59 -4.79 -2.64
CA LEU A 49 2.67 -3.89 -1.96
C LEU A 49 3.40 -2.63 -1.53
N PHE A 50 3.06 -1.51 -2.15
CA PHE A 50 3.64 -0.20 -1.86
C PHE A 50 2.81 0.53 -0.82
N LEU A 51 3.47 0.98 0.22
CA LEU A 51 2.88 1.49 1.46
C LEU A 51 3.53 2.79 1.93
N MET A 52 2.97 3.39 2.93
CA MET A 52 3.55 4.37 3.86
C MET A 52 3.12 3.91 5.25
N SER A 53 4.03 3.77 6.19
CA SER A 53 3.82 3.09 7.50
C SER A 53 2.65 3.64 8.32
N PHE A 54 2.30 4.92 8.15
CA PHE A 54 1.19 5.56 8.88
C PHE A 54 0.07 6.07 7.99
N CYS A 55 0.02 5.64 6.72
CA CYS A 55 -1.14 5.89 5.88
C CYS A 55 -2.33 5.02 6.33
N PRO A 56 -3.48 5.60 6.75
CA PRO A 56 -4.62 4.80 7.22
C PRO A 56 -5.15 3.81 6.20
N TYR A 57 -5.09 4.15 4.90
CA TYR A 57 -5.47 3.25 3.82
C TYR A 57 -4.42 2.16 3.56
N GLY A 58 -3.14 2.48 3.78
CA GLY A 58 -2.03 1.53 3.76
C GLY A 58 -2.20 0.48 4.85
N ASN A 59 -2.44 0.92 6.10
CA ASN A 59 -2.63 0.04 7.25
C ASN A 59 -3.83 -0.91 7.05
N GLN A 60 -4.93 -0.42 6.45
CA GLN A 60 -6.06 -1.28 6.06
C GLN A 60 -5.65 -2.33 5.02
N ALA A 61 -4.84 -1.95 4.02
CA ALA A 61 -4.36 -2.89 3.01
C ALA A 61 -3.40 -3.94 3.59
N GLU A 62 -2.59 -3.57 4.57
CA GLU A 62 -1.76 -4.50 5.34
C GLU A 62 -2.60 -5.53 6.09
N GLU A 63 -3.64 -5.08 6.82
CA GLU A 63 -4.55 -5.98 7.54
C GLU A 63 -5.23 -6.97 6.59
N ILE A 64 -5.67 -6.50 5.42
CA ILE A 64 -6.26 -7.31 4.35
C ILE A 64 -5.23 -8.29 3.75
N MET A 65 -3.99 -7.85 3.59
CA MET A 65 -2.95 -8.67 2.97
C MET A 65 -2.39 -9.76 3.92
N MET A 66 -2.40 -9.54 5.24
CA MET A 66 -1.85 -10.49 6.21
C MET A 66 -2.38 -11.93 6.06
N PRO A 67 -3.71 -12.18 6.03
CA PRO A 67 -4.23 -13.55 5.83
C PRO A 67 -3.92 -14.10 4.44
N VAL A 68 -3.81 -13.26 3.43
CA VAL A 68 -3.41 -13.67 2.06
C VAL A 68 -1.95 -14.11 2.05
N ALA A 69 -1.08 -13.32 2.68
CA ALA A 69 0.34 -13.63 2.81
C ALA A 69 0.58 -14.92 3.59
N GLU A 70 -0.14 -15.12 4.70
CA GLU A 70 -0.04 -16.38 5.48
C GLU A 70 -0.53 -17.59 4.69
N LEU A 71 -1.64 -17.45 3.95
CA LEU A 71 -2.19 -18.51 3.13
C LEU A 71 -1.22 -18.93 2.01
N LEU A 72 -0.63 -17.96 1.33
CA LEU A 72 0.18 -18.17 0.12
C LEU A 72 1.69 -18.22 0.37
N LYS A 73 2.15 -18.17 1.62
CA LYS A 73 3.57 -18.04 2.01
C LYS A 73 4.53 -19.08 1.40
N ASN A 74 4.02 -20.26 1.03
CA ASN A 74 4.83 -21.31 0.40
C ASN A 74 4.84 -21.23 -1.13
N SER A 75 3.99 -20.38 -1.70
CA SER A 75 3.75 -20.30 -3.14
C SER A 75 4.23 -18.97 -3.75
N ILE A 76 4.16 -17.89 -2.97
CA ILE A 76 4.59 -16.56 -3.40
C ILE A 76 5.07 -15.76 -2.19
N ASN A 77 6.10 -14.94 -2.43
CA ASN A 77 6.51 -13.91 -1.50
C ASN A 77 5.81 -12.59 -1.85
N ILE A 78 5.15 -11.96 -0.90
CA ILE A 78 4.56 -10.64 -1.04
C ILE A 78 5.55 -9.63 -0.51
N GLU A 79 6.12 -8.83 -1.40
CA GLU A 79 7.18 -7.89 -1.09
C GLU A 79 6.61 -6.53 -0.68
N PRO A 80 6.92 -6.06 0.53
CA PRO A 80 6.57 -4.71 0.95
C PRO A 80 7.57 -3.71 0.37
N HIS A 81 7.06 -2.56 -0.07
CA HIS A 81 7.83 -1.41 -0.51
C HIS A 81 7.28 -0.14 0.11
N TYR A 82 8.12 0.89 0.26
CA TYR A 82 7.70 2.13 0.90
C TYR A 82 7.86 3.32 -0.03
N ILE A 83 6.81 4.16 -0.04
CA ILE A 83 6.75 5.34 -0.89
C ILE A 83 7.41 6.49 -0.16
N VAL A 84 8.61 6.83 -0.60
CA VAL A 84 9.43 7.90 -0.06
C VAL A 84 9.92 8.80 -1.19
N SER A 85 10.32 10.00 -0.87
CA SER A 85 10.84 10.98 -1.82
C SER A 85 12.18 11.55 -1.36
N LYS A 86 12.88 12.23 -2.27
CA LYS A 86 14.15 12.89 -1.97
C LYS A 86 14.13 14.30 -2.53
N VAL A 87 14.40 15.28 -1.67
CA VAL A 87 14.50 16.68 -2.04
C VAL A 87 15.91 17.18 -1.71
N GLY A 88 16.71 17.44 -2.74
CA GLY A 88 18.15 17.61 -2.57
C GLY A 88 18.79 16.34 -2.05
N ASP A 89 19.44 16.41 -0.89
CA ASP A 89 20.07 15.26 -0.22
C ASP A 89 19.21 14.67 0.90
N GLU A 90 18.01 15.21 1.14
CA GLU A 90 17.13 14.80 2.24
C GLU A 90 16.00 13.88 1.79
N TYR A 91 15.85 12.75 2.48
CA TYR A 91 14.73 11.83 2.29
C TYR A 91 13.51 12.30 3.08
N GLN A 92 12.33 12.09 2.52
CA GLN A 92 11.07 12.52 3.11
C GLN A 92 9.99 11.44 2.93
N SER A 93 9.14 11.29 3.93
CA SER A 93 7.87 10.55 3.86
C SER A 93 6.70 11.52 4.08
N LEU A 94 5.50 11.15 3.64
CA LEU A 94 4.33 12.04 3.59
C LEU A 94 3.93 12.54 4.99
N HIS A 95 3.98 11.68 6.01
CA HIS A 95 3.59 12.01 7.38
C HIS A 95 4.79 12.35 8.28
N GLY A 96 5.94 12.65 7.67
CA GLY A 96 7.09 13.23 8.37
C GLY A 96 8.21 12.24 8.68
N GLU A 97 9.20 12.73 9.48
CA GLU A 97 10.45 12.02 9.72
C GLU A 97 10.26 10.70 10.47
N GLN A 98 9.32 10.63 11.41
CA GLN A 98 9.08 9.40 12.16
C GLN A 98 8.47 8.29 11.31
N GLU A 99 7.65 8.63 10.31
CA GLU A 99 7.20 7.68 9.29
C GLU A 99 8.37 7.19 8.44
N LEU A 100 9.22 8.10 7.95
CA LEU A 100 10.42 7.74 7.19
C LEU A 100 11.32 6.76 7.97
N ASN A 101 11.52 7.00 9.26
CA ASN A 101 12.28 6.10 10.11
C ASN A 101 11.58 4.74 10.27
N GLN A 102 10.24 4.73 10.37
CA GLN A 102 9.47 3.51 10.50
C GLN A 102 9.46 2.71 9.20
N ASP A 103 9.33 3.34 8.03
CA ASP A 103 9.48 2.70 6.72
C ASP A 103 10.80 1.91 6.63
N VAL A 104 11.90 2.53 7.07
CA VAL A 104 13.23 1.86 7.12
C VAL A 104 13.25 0.69 8.09
N ARG A 105 12.64 0.82 9.28
CA ARG A 105 12.58 -0.28 10.26
C ARG A 105 11.79 -1.46 9.74
N GLU A 106 10.71 -1.22 9.03
CA GLU A 106 9.87 -2.26 8.41
C GLU A 106 10.63 -2.97 7.28
N LEU A 107 11.33 -2.23 6.42
CA LEU A 107 12.26 -2.81 5.45
C LEU A 107 13.36 -3.65 6.12
N CYS A 108 13.91 -3.18 7.24
CA CYS A 108 14.91 -3.93 8.00
C CYS A 108 14.33 -5.22 8.61
N VAL A 109 13.11 -5.18 9.13
CA VAL A 109 12.43 -6.38 9.65
C VAL A 109 12.17 -7.36 8.50
N TYR A 110 11.64 -6.89 7.38
CA TYR A 110 11.43 -7.73 6.21
C TYR A 110 12.71 -8.39 5.71
N LYS A 111 13.81 -7.64 5.67
CA LYS A 111 15.12 -8.12 5.22
C LYS A 111 15.75 -9.16 6.16
N TYR A 112 15.67 -8.95 7.46
CA TYR A 112 16.44 -9.73 8.44
C TYR A 112 15.63 -10.69 9.29
N GLN A 113 14.32 -10.49 9.39
CA GLN A 113 13.38 -11.28 10.18
C GLN A 113 12.02 -11.40 9.47
N PRO A 114 12.01 -11.87 8.19
CA PRO A 114 10.81 -11.85 7.35
C PRO A 114 9.64 -12.62 7.97
N GLU A 115 9.92 -13.65 8.78
CA GLU A 115 8.90 -14.43 9.47
C GLU A 115 8.13 -13.63 10.53
N LYS A 116 8.65 -12.48 10.94
CA LYS A 116 8.02 -11.57 11.92
C LYS A 116 7.39 -10.34 11.27
N PHE A 117 7.59 -10.15 9.99
CA PHE A 117 7.25 -8.90 9.31
C PHE A 117 5.77 -8.53 9.49
N TRP A 118 4.85 -9.39 9.11
CA TRP A 118 3.42 -9.10 9.20
C TRP A 118 2.94 -8.89 10.65
N ALA A 119 3.49 -9.65 11.59
CA ALA A 119 3.21 -9.45 13.01
C ALA A 119 3.76 -8.11 13.52
N PHE A 120 4.90 -7.68 12.98
CA PHE A 120 5.50 -6.39 13.31
C PHE A 120 4.64 -5.23 12.80
N LEU A 121 4.20 -5.24 11.54
CA LEU A 121 3.28 -4.24 11.00
C LEU A 121 2.03 -4.13 11.87
N LYS A 122 1.38 -5.26 12.14
CA LYS A 122 0.18 -5.29 12.99
C LYS A 122 0.42 -4.66 14.36
N GLN A 123 1.57 -4.96 15.00
CA GLN A 123 1.86 -4.45 16.34
C GLN A 123 2.19 -2.94 16.30
N ILE A 124 2.89 -2.47 15.25
CA ILE A 124 3.15 -1.05 15.05
C ILE A 124 1.84 -0.28 14.85
N ASN A 125 0.95 -0.76 13.99
CA ASN A 125 -0.34 -0.12 13.71
C ASN A 125 -1.25 -0.05 14.95
N GLN A 126 -1.08 -0.98 15.91
CA GLN A 126 -1.84 -0.96 17.17
C GLN A 126 -1.27 -0.04 18.24
N ASP A 127 0.04 0.10 18.30
CA ASP A 127 0.72 0.74 19.43
C ASP A 127 1.24 2.15 19.11
N CYS A 128 1.56 2.44 17.84
CA CYS A 128 2.35 3.60 17.44
C CYS A 128 1.59 4.51 16.46
N THR A 129 2.02 5.76 16.41
CA THR A 129 1.51 6.77 15.48
C THR A 129 2.68 7.47 14.77
N ALA A 130 2.39 8.27 13.74
CA ALA A 130 3.40 9.07 13.05
C ALA A 130 4.10 10.08 13.97
N GLU A 131 3.50 10.44 15.10
CA GLU A 131 4.05 11.42 16.05
C GLU A 131 4.94 10.81 17.12
N ASP A 132 4.82 9.48 17.38
CA ASP A 132 5.54 8.82 18.48
C ASP A 132 6.32 7.56 18.10
N ALA A 133 6.38 7.23 16.82
CA ALA A 133 6.99 6.00 16.30
C ALA A 133 8.41 5.77 16.81
N ASP A 134 9.25 6.81 16.88
CA ASP A 134 10.64 6.71 17.33
C ASP A 134 10.77 6.29 18.80
N ALA A 135 9.81 6.65 19.63
CA ALA A 135 9.76 6.24 21.04
C ALA A 135 9.07 4.89 21.23
N CYS A 136 8.07 4.58 20.40
CA CYS A 136 7.14 3.48 20.54
C CYS A 136 7.66 2.15 19.96
N TRP A 137 8.29 2.15 18.77
CA TRP A 137 8.55 0.95 17.97
C TRP A 137 9.30 -0.17 18.71
N LYS A 138 10.21 0.18 19.62
CA LYS A 138 10.98 -0.81 20.40
C LYS A 138 10.08 -1.60 21.36
N GLY A 139 9.08 -0.92 21.94
CA GLY A 139 8.07 -1.56 22.76
C GLY A 139 7.23 -2.56 21.96
N ALA A 140 6.75 -2.13 20.79
CA ALA A 140 6.00 -2.95 19.85
C ALA A 140 6.83 -4.15 19.37
N ALA A 141 8.07 -3.92 18.93
CA ALA A 141 9.02 -4.95 18.50
C ALA A 141 9.28 -6.01 19.58
N SER A 142 9.42 -5.58 20.85
CA SER A 142 9.66 -6.48 21.99
C SER A 142 8.51 -7.44 22.22
N LYS A 143 7.25 -7.01 22.03
CA LYS A 143 6.05 -7.83 22.26
C LYS A 143 6.02 -9.07 21.36
N ILE A 144 6.58 -8.96 20.17
CA ILE A 144 6.61 -10.03 19.17
C ILE A 144 8.00 -10.67 19.00
N GLY A 145 8.96 -10.28 19.83
CA GLY A 145 10.30 -10.84 19.85
C GLY A 145 11.17 -10.48 18.65
N VAL A 146 10.98 -9.31 18.04
CA VAL A 146 11.90 -8.77 17.02
C VAL A 146 13.24 -8.42 17.67
N ASN A 147 14.34 -8.77 17.02
CA ASN A 147 15.69 -8.41 17.46
C ASN A 147 15.96 -6.94 17.20
N ILE A 148 15.65 -6.10 18.18
CA ILE A 148 15.78 -4.64 18.12
C ILE A 148 17.19 -4.19 17.74
N ASN A 149 18.23 -4.86 18.25
CA ASN A 149 19.61 -4.48 17.96
C ASN A 149 19.94 -4.69 16.48
N GLN A 150 19.46 -5.77 15.89
CA GLN A 150 19.63 -6.04 14.45
C GLN A 150 18.94 -4.97 13.60
N ILE A 151 17.71 -4.61 13.95
CA ILE A 151 16.97 -3.58 13.23
C ILE A 151 17.60 -2.21 13.39
N SER A 152 18.01 -1.82 14.61
CA SER A 152 18.72 -0.56 14.83
C SER A 152 20.06 -0.48 14.09
N ASN A 153 20.78 -1.59 13.95
CA ASN A 153 21.99 -1.64 13.15
C ASN A 153 21.72 -1.49 11.66
N CYS A 154 20.67 -2.13 11.15
CA CYS A 154 20.24 -1.97 9.76
C CYS A 154 19.82 -0.52 9.49
N GLU A 155 18.92 0.04 10.31
CA GLU A 155 18.47 1.44 10.21
C GLU A 155 19.67 2.39 10.16
N LYS A 156 20.65 2.22 11.02
CA LYS A 156 21.84 3.08 11.08
C LYS A 156 22.74 2.97 9.86
N ASN A 157 22.95 1.76 9.36
CA ASN A 157 24.00 1.49 8.37
C ASN A 157 23.47 1.37 6.93
N GLU A 158 22.18 1.09 6.75
CA GLU A 158 21.60 0.75 5.44
C GLU A 158 20.48 1.69 5.01
N LYS A 159 20.05 2.64 5.87
CA LYS A 159 18.94 3.56 5.63
C LYS A 159 18.98 4.14 4.22
N ASN A 160 20.07 4.79 3.83
CA ASN A 160 20.16 5.48 2.55
C ASN A 160 20.06 4.52 1.36
N ALA A 161 20.74 3.36 1.45
CA ALA A 161 20.71 2.37 0.37
C ALA A 161 19.30 1.75 0.20
N LEU A 162 18.57 1.52 1.31
CA LEU A 162 17.20 1.04 1.29
C LEU A 162 16.28 2.09 0.67
N LEU A 163 16.37 3.35 1.12
CA LEU A 163 15.52 4.42 0.61
C LEU A 163 15.79 4.74 -0.86
N ASP A 164 17.05 4.74 -1.31
CA ASP A 164 17.38 4.92 -2.73
C ASP A 164 16.81 3.79 -3.59
N ALA A 165 16.78 2.53 -3.08
CA ALA A 165 16.17 1.41 -3.77
C ALA A 165 14.64 1.56 -3.87
N GLU A 166 13.97 2.01 -2.82
CA GLU A 166 12.53 2.26 -2.81
C GLU A 166 12.13 3.38 -3.77
N ILE A 167 12.90 4.48 -3.81
CA ILE A 167 12.70 5.57 -4.78
C ILE A 167 12.82 5.05 -6.21
N ALA A 168 13.84 4.27 -6.50
CA ALA A 168 14.03 3.70 -7.84
C ALA A 168 12.88 2.79 -8.26
N LEU A 169 12.29 2.03 -7.33
CA LEU A 169 11.14 1.18 -7.60
C LEU A 169 9.85 1.98 -7.80
N THR A 170 9.58 2.97 -6.95
CA THR A 170 8.40 3.85 -7.11
C THR A 170 8.45 4.63 -8.41
N GLU A 171 9.62 5.12 -8.81
CA GLU A 171 9.84 5.77 -10.10
C GLU A 171 9.66 4.80 -11.27
N LYS A 172 10.26 3.60 -11.19
CA LYS A 172 10.16 2.56 -12.24
C LYS A 172 8.70 2.23 -12.56
N TYR A 173 7.89 2.09 -11.53
CA TYR A 173 6.49 1.67 -11.68
C TYR A 173 5.48 2.81 -11.68
N GLY A 174 5.92 4.06 -11.51
CA GLY A 174 5.06 5.23 -11.43
C GLY A 174 4.13 5.21 -10.22
N VAL A 175 4.59 4.63 -9.11
CA VAL A 175 3.81 4.54 -7.87
C VAL A 175 3.92 5.84 -7.10
N GLY A 176 2.79 6.50 -6.85
CA GLY A 176 2.74 7.77 -6.11
C GLY A 176 1.75 7.78 -4.94
N GLY A 177 1.16 6.63 -4.60
CA GLY A 177 0.15 6.59 -3.53
C GLY A 177 0.08 5.25 -2.79
N SER A 178 -0.16 5.32 -1.49
CA SER A 178 -0.35 4.19 -0.58
C SER A 178 -1.84 3.93 -0.33
N PRO A 179 -2.32 2.68 -0.41
CA PRO A 179 -1.59 1.51 -0.88
C PRO A 179 -1.65 1.37 -2.41
N THR A 180 -0.60 0.81 -3.00
CA THR A 180 -0.60 0.33 -4.39
C THR A 180 -0.12 -1.11 -4.42
N LEU A 181 -0.90 -2.00 -5.03
CA LEU A 181 -0.53 -3.40 -5.24
C LEU A 181 -0.14 -3.61 -6.70
N LEU A 182 1.07 -4.11 -6.94
CA LEU A 182 1.49 -4.60 -8.24
C LEU A 182 1.52 -6.13 -8.23
N ILE A 183 1.02 -6.74 -9.29
CA ILE A 183 1.11 -8.19 -9.53
C ILE A 183 1.71 -8.37 -10.91
N ASN A 184 2.83 -9.09 -11.01
CA ASN A 184 3.61 -9.22 -12.24
C ASN A 184 3.84 -7.87 -12.92
N GLU A 185 4.34 -6.90 -12.14
CA GLU A 185 4.63 -5.51 -12.55
C GLU A 185 3.41 -4.71 -13.07
N THR A 186 2.20 -5.25 -12.93
CA THR A 186 0.96 -4.60 -13.37
C THR A 186 0.18 -4.11 -12.15
N THR A 187 -0.23 -2.83 -12.16
CA THR A 187 -1.01 -2.26 -11.06
C THR A 187 -2.39 -2.90 -10.96
N TYR A 188 -2.69 -3.45 -9.80
CA TYR A 188 -4.00 -4.01 -9.50
C TYR A 188 -5.03 -2.90 -9.27
N GLN A 189 -6.16 -2.98 -9.97
CA GLN A 189 -7.24 -1.99 -9.94
C GLN A 189 -8.55 -2.53 -9.35
N GLY A 190 -8.51 -3.73 -8.77
CA GLY A 190 -9.70 -4.36 -8.20
C GLY A 190 -10.05 -3.93 -6.78
N GLY A 191 -11.02 -4.61 -6.16
CA GLY A 191 -11.46 -4.35 -4.80
C GLY A 191 -10.40 -4.66 -3.74
N ARG A 192 -10.48 -3.98 -2.61
CA ARG A 192 -9.60 -4.20 -1.44
C ARG A 192 -10.32 -5.06 -0.41
N SER A 193 -10.26 -6.38 -0.61
CA SER A 193 -10.67 -7.38 0.38
C SER A 193 -9.69 -8.54 0.33
N GLU A 194 -9.64 -9.34 1.39
CA GLU A 194 -8.78 -10.52 1.48
C GLU A 194 -8.98 -11.44 0.27
N GLU A 195 -10.24 -11.73 -0.04
CA GLU A 195 -10.60 -12.60 -1.17
C GLU A 195 -10.21 -11.96 -2.51
N ALA A 196 -10.42 -10.65 -2.70
CA ALA A 196 -10.09 -9.97 -3.93
C ALA A 196 -8.57 -9.95 -4.18
N TYR A 197 -7.76 -9.65 -3.16
CA TYR A 197 -6.31 -9.70 -3.24
C TYR A 197 -5.82 -11.13 -3.52
N LYS A 198 -6.34 -12.12 -2.77
CA LYS A 198 -6.02 -13.53 -3.01
C LYS A 198 -6.35 -13.96 -4.43
N GLN A 199 -7.55 -13.66 -4.93
CA GLN A 199 -7.97 -14.05 -6.28
C GLN A 199 -7.09 -13.41 -7.35
N ALA A 200 -6.74 -12.13 -7.20
CA ALA A 200 -5.87 -11.43 -8.14
C ALA A 200 -4.48 -12.07 -8.19
N ILE A 201 -3.87 -12.35 -7.04
CA ILE A 201 -2.56 -13.01 -6.93
C ILE A 201 -2.64 -14.43 -7.49
N CYS A 202 -3.66 -15.19 -7.13
CA CYS A 202 -3.87 -16.55 -7.63
C CYS A 202 -4.11 -16.61 -9.15
N GLY A 203 -4.80 -15.61 -9.69
CA GLY A 203 -5.04 -15.46 -11.12
C GLY A 203 -3.78 -15.22 -11.95
N ALA A 204 -2.72 -14.72 -11.29
CA ALA A 204 -1.43 -14.42 -11.92
C ALA A 204 -0.53 -15.67 -12.12
N PHE A 205 -0.88 -16.80 -11.56
CA PHE A 205 -0.17 -18.06 -11.81
C PHE A 205 -0.62 -18.71 -13.13
N ASN A 206 0.31 -19.31 -13.89
CA ASN A 206 -0.04 -20.22 -14.96
C ASN A 206 -0.76 -21.47 -14.41
N GLN A 207 -0.30 -21.97 -13.27
CA GLN A 207 -0.93 -23.04 -12.50
C GLN A 207 -1.09 -22.60 -11.06
N ALA A 208 -2.30 -22.23 -10.70
CA ALA A 208 -2.60 -21.75 -9.34
C ALA A 208 -2.35 -22.85 -8.31
N PRO A 209 -1.67 -22.55 -7.18
CA PRO A 209 -1.45 -23.48 -6.09
C PRO A 209 -2.78 -23.87 -5.42
N GLN A 210 -2.78 -25.00 -4.70
CA GLN A 210 -4.00 -25.57 -4.09
C GLN A 210 -4.61 -24.62 -3.05
N GLU A 211 -3.80 -23.83 -2.37
CA GLU A 211 -4.20 -22.82 -1.39
C GLU A 211 -5.17 -21.79 -1.97
N CYS A 212 -5.10 -21.54 -3.27
CA CYS A 212 -6.01 -20.62 -3.98
C CYS A 212 -7.48 -21.05 -3.94
N ASN A 213 -7.76 -22.32 -3.65
CA ASN A 213 -9.12 -22.81 -3.50
C ASN A 213 -9.74 -22.47 -2.12
N THR A 214 -8.92 -21.96 -1.18
CA THR A 214 -9.38 -21.52 0.15
C THR A 214 -10.08 -20.17 0.00
N VAL A 215 -11.30 -20.04 0.49
CA VAL A 215 -11.99 -18.75 0.54
C VAL A 215 -11.54 -17.99 1.78
N LEU A 216 -11.08 -16.76 1.61
CA LEU A 216 -10.73 -15.84 2.68
C LEU A 216 -11.85 -14.83 2.88
N GLY A 217 -12.28 -14.67 4.14
CA GLY A 217 -13.33 -13.71 4.51
C GLY A 217 -14.61 -13.87 3.69
N GLU A 218 -15.77 -14.04 4.32
CA GLU A 218 -17.00 -13.76 3.60
C GLU A 218 -16.99 -12.27 3.25
N ALA A 219 -17.36 -11.93 2.02
CA ALA A 219 -17.62 -10.56 1.61
C ALA A 219 -18.79 -10.02 2.46
N THR A 220 -18.53 -9.73 3.74
CA THR A 220 -19.35 -8.77 4.44
C THR A 220 -19.12 -7.48 3.68
N ASP A 221 -20.20 -6.90 3.22
CA ASP A 221 -20.39 -5.63 2.52
C ASP A 221 -19.43 -4.53 3.08
N GLN A 222 -18.12 -4.73 2.91
CA GLN A 222 -17.12 -3.73 3.20
C GLN A 222 -17.07 -2.88 1.95
N THR A 223 -17.78 -1.76 2.04
CA THR A 223 -17.56 -0.59 1.19
C THR A 223 -16.12 -0.59 0.73
N THR A 224 -15.93 -0.81 -0.57
CA THR A 224 -14.64 -0.66 -1.23
C THR A 224 -13.97 0.60 -0.70
N ALA A 225 -12.97 0.44 0.15
CA ALA A 225 -12.23 1.56 0.68
C ALA A 225 -11.42 2.18 -0.48
N SER A 226 -12.09 3.07 -1.20
CA SER A 226 -11.47 3.88 -2.24
C SER A 226 -10.82 5.07 -1.56
N GLY A 227 -9.52 5.04 -1.41
CA GLY A 227 -8.74 6.11 -0.81
C GLY A 227 -7.27 5.76 -0.85
N GLY A 228 -6.41 6.74 -0.70
CA GLY A 228 -4.96 6.58 -0.65
C GLY A 228 -4.31 7.85 -0.14
N CYS A 229 -3.11 7.71 0.39
CA CYS A 229 -2.22 8.82 0.72
C CYS A 229 -1.30 9.07 -0.48
N GLN A 230 -1.20 10.34 -0.92
CA GLN A 230 -0.40 10.77 -2.09
C GLN A 230 0.43 11.98 -1.76
#